data_2a8eb16756d4f874500b329e926d4f70
#
_entry.id   2a8eb16756d4f874500b329e926d4f70
#
_cell.length_a   1.000
_cell.length_b   1.000
_cell.length_c   1.000
_cell.angle_alpha   90.00
_cell.angle_beta   90.00
_cell.angle_gamma   90.00
#
_symmetry.space_group_name_H-M   'P 1'
#
loop_
_entity.id
_entity.type
_entity.pdbx_description
1 polymer ?
#
loop_
_entity_poly.entity_id
_entity_poly.type
_entity_poly.pdbx_seq_one_letter_code
_entity_poly.pdbx_strand_id
1 'polypeptide(L)'
;MKTRPWLQGGGLAMFYLLPPLAEFLSPARRQFYHQLLPVTMLIRGMLMDLLLLGVLAGIGFLLLDRAAPRLKRILWLPVFFGAAWIAARDISTTMRDPMLRGHLLRLAPYAPGVALAIFAALLLFVPRVYDYCVRIAGVIFAAGGLAVLLVILPKLVMACFSRAPQEQASFTRPVSNAWQPGQTRIVWILFDELSYRQAFEHPQPGINLPAFWKLANESITFSQLSPVGDETDRILPSLISGQPIADVEGDANGRMLLRRTEKAPWQYFDQSATIFAAAKRQGWGTGVAGWYNPYCRILDTVLDRCYWTYGQPVAGELFSRLSTRQSVWENARDGLPLAARLQALLGHASPNQALDEDYRNLLHAGEALIQDADIRLAFIHMPVPHPFGLAPNPGGDHAFDYLGNLELADHALAQFLHSLDTNSSGNDTVLIVSSDHSWRVPIWRGMPGWNRDEEQATNGGVFDQRPVLMVRFPNAAKAERIDRPESEMIVHNLVLDLVRGNVRTPEEWIATLPATTLASNQADLQRDH
;
A
#
# COMPACT_ATOMS: atom_id res chain seq x y z
N MET A 1 -33.84 33.27 -2.67
CA MET A 1 -32.45 33.19 -3.19
C MET A 1 -31.32 33.34 -2.14
N LYS A 2 -31.61 33.34 -0.83
CA LYS A 2 -30.58 33.47 0.25
C LYS A 2 -29.76 32.17 0.51
N THR A 3 -30.19 31.03 -0.02
CA THR A 3 -29.55 29.71 0.20
C THR A 3 -28.48 29.34 -0.83
N ARG A 4 -28.40 30.06 -1.96
CA ARG A 4 -27.49 29.74 -3.08
C ARG A 4 -26.00 29.74 -2.71
N PRO A 5 -25.47 30.75 -1.98
CA PRO A 5 -24.07 30.76 -1.57
C PRO A 5 -23.67 29.56 -0.71
N TRP A 6 -24.55 29.12 0.19
CA TRP A 6 -24.32 27.97 1.05
C TRP A 6 -24.28 26.65 0.29
N LEU A 7 -25.19 26.46 -0.68
CA LEU A 7 -25.16 25.31 -1.59
C LEU A 7 -23.89 25.32 -2.44
N GLN A 8 -23.48 26.48 -2.96
CA GLN A 8 -22.23 26.60 -3.73
C GLN A 8 -21.01 26.27 -2.85
N GLY A 9 -21.00 26.73 -1.59
CA GLY A 9 -19.94 26.41 -0.63
C GLY A 9 -19.84 24.91 -0.33
N GLY A 10 -20.97 24.26 -0.06
CA GLY A 10 -21.03 22.82 0.15
C GLY A 10 -20.55 22.02 -1.07
N GLY A 11 -20.94 22.47 -2.28
CA GLY A 11 -20.49 21.83 -3.51
C GLY A 11 -18.99 21.99 -3.77
N LEU A 12 -18.44 23.18 -3.51
CA LEU A 12 -16.98 23.39 -3.63
C LEU A 12 -16.21 22.51 -2.62
N ALA A 13 -16.70 22.40 -1.38
CA ALA A 13 -16.10 21.53 -0.36
C ALA A 13 -16.18 20.05 -0.77
N MET A 14 -17.29 19.61 -1.36
CA MET A 14 -17.45 18.26 -1.89
C MET A 14 -16.41 17.96 -2.98
N PHE A 15 -16.27 18.85 -3.96
CA PHE A 15 -15.28 18.67 -5.01
C PHE A 15 -13.84 18.68 -4.47
N TYR A 16 -13.57 19.53 -3.50
CA TYR A 16 -12.26 19.59 -2.84
C TYR A 16 -11.92 18.29 -2.11
N LEU A 17 -12.90 17.66 -1.46
CA LEU A 17 -12.76 16.42 -0.71
C LEU A 17 -13.19 15.17 -1.52
N LEU A 18 -13.36 15.29 -2.85
CA LEU A 18 -13.93 14.22 -3.65
C LEU A 18 -13.18 12.89 -3.56
N PRO A 19 -11.82 12.83 -3.62
CA PRO A 19 -11.11 11.56 -3.51
C PRO A 19 -11.42 10.82 -2.21
N PRO A 20 -11.18 11.40 -1.02
CA PRO A 20 -11.48 10.71 0.24
C PRO A 20 -12.99 10.44 0.43
N LEU A 21 -13.88 11.35 -0.01
CA LEU A 21 -15.33 11.11 0.04
C LEU A 21 -15.76 9.95 -0.86
N ALA A 22 -15.16 9.80 -2.04
CA ALA A 22 -15.46 8.71 -2.96
C ALA A 22 -15.11 7.35 -2.34
N GLU A 23 -14.03 7.27 -1.59
CA GLU A 23 -13.64 6.06 -0.86
C GLU A 23 -14.64 5.71 0.24
N PHE A 24 -15.05 6.70 1.04
CA PHE A 24 -16.06 6.51 2.08
C PHE A 24 -17.45 6.15 1.55
N LEU A 25 -17.80 6.65 0.39
CA LEU A 25 -19.12 6.43 -0.19
C LEU A 25 -19.23 5.16 -1.02
N SER A 26 -18.10 4.57 -1.39
CA SER A 26 -18.05 3.28 -2.09
C SER A 26 -18.06 2.13 -1.08
N PRO A 27 -19.08 1.26 -1.08
CA PRO A 27 -19.20 0.18 -0.10
C PRO A 27 -18.17 -0.94 -0.27
N ALA A 28 -17.46 -0.97 -1.39
CA ALA A 28 -16.56 -2.05 -1.77
C ALA A 28 -15.28 -1.47 -2.37
N ARG A 29 -14.38 -0.98 -1.51
CA ARG A 29 -13.05 -0.54 -1.96
C ARG A 29 -11.96 -1.11 -1.07
N ARG A 30 -10.81 -1.38 -1.69
CA ARG A 30 -9.62 -1.97 -1.09
C ARG A 30 -9.19 -1.28 0.20
N GLN A 31 -9.26 0.05 0.26
CA GLN A 31 -8.79 0.83 1.40
C GLN A 31 -9.57 0.61 2.70
N PHE A 32 -10.83 0.17 2.64
CA PHE A 32 -11.59 -0.06 3.87
C PHE A 32 -11.05 -1.18 4.74
N TYR A 33 -10.45 -2.21 4.17
CA TYR A 33 -9.89 -3.29 4.96
C TYR A 33 -8.49 -2.99 5.52
N HIS A 34 -7.82 -1.93 5.04
CA HIS A 34 -6.53 -1.46 5.57
C HIS A 34 -6.65 -0.46 6.73
N GLN A 35 -7.84 -0.08 7.17
CA GLN A 35 -8.00 0.95 8.18
C GLN A 35 -7.56 0.50 9.57
N LEU A 36 -6.67 1.26 10.21
CA LEU A 36 -6.18 1.03 11.58
C LEU A 36 -7.06 1.65 12.66
N LEU A 37 -7.74 2.77 12.33
CA LEU A 37 -8.61 3.46 13.26
C LEU A 37 -10.06 3.01 13.09
N PRO A 38 -10.88 3.15 14.13
CA PRO A 38 -12.31 2.99 13.98
C PRO A 38 -12.83 3.87 12.84
N VAL A 39 -13.48 3.27 11.86
CA VAL A 39 -14.05 3.96 10.68
C VAL A 39 -14.91 5.17 11.11
N THR A 40 -15.52 5.10 12.28
CA THR A 40 -16.29 6.21 12.88
C THR A 40 -15.46 7.46 13.16
N MET A 41 -14.18 7.35 13.53
CA MET A 41 -13.30 8.53 13.72
C MET A 41 -12.99 9.22 12.41
N LEU A 42 -12.72 8.45 11.37
CA LEU A 42 -12.47 8.95 10.03
C LEU A 42 -13.69 9.66 9.46
N ILE A 43 -14.87 9.05 9.63
CA ILE A 43 -16.13 9.63 9.18
C ILE A 43 -16.43 10.94 9.90
N ARG A 44 -16.16 11.01 11.20
CA ARG A 44 -16.31 12.27 11.98
C ARG A 44 -15.35 13.34 11.47
N GLY A 45 -14.07 13.00 11.20
CA GLY A 45 -13.11 13.92 10.58
C GLY A 45 -13.63 14.45 9.25
N MET A 46 -14.06 13.56 8.36
CA MET A 46 -14.60 13.90 7.04
C MET A 46 -15.87 14.76 7.11
N LEU A 47 -16.76 14.46 8.05
CA LEU A 47 -17.96 15.27 8.30
C LEU A 47 -17.58 16.68 8.74
N MET A 48 -16.61 16.82 9.66
CA MET A 48 -16.13 18.13 10.12
C MET A 48 -15.46 18.91 8.99
N ASP A 49 -14.65 18.27 8.16
CA ASP A 49 -14.01 18.89 6.99
C ASP A 49 -15.06 19.41 6.01
N LEU A 50 -16.02 18.59 5.67
CA LEU A 50 -17.09 18.95 4.74
C LEU A 50 -17.91 20.16 5.25
N LEU A 51 -18.24 20.16 6.53
CA LEU A 51 -18.99 21.26 7.15
C LEU A 51 -18.14 22.54 7.25
N LEU A 52 -16.89 22.44 7.73
CA LEU A 52 -16.01 23.59 7.90
C LEU A 52 -15.68 24.26 6.57
N LEU A 53 -15.21 23.48 5.59
CA LEU A 53 -14.88 23.98 4.26
C LEU A 53 -16.13 24.49 3.53
N GLY A 54 -17.25 23.81 3.69
CA GLY A 54 -18.53 24.25 3.11
C GLY A 54 -19.00 25.58 3.66
N VAL A 55 -18.88 25.79 4.97
CA VAL A 55 -19.20 27.08 5.62
C VAL A 55 -18.25 28.19 5.18
N LEU A 56 -16.93 27.93 5.22
CA LEU A 56 -15.92 28.90 4.79
C LEU A 56 -16.11 29.31 3.32
N ALA A 57 -16.31 28.34 2.43
CA ALA A 57 -16.59 28.61 1.02
C ALA A 57 -17.94 29.33 0.83
N GLY A 58 -18.96 28.99 1.60
CA GLY A 58 -20.26 29.67 1.59
C GLY A 58 -20.15 31.15 1.98
N ILE A 59 -19.38 31.45 3.02
CA ILE A 59 -19.04 32.83 3.40
C ILE A 59 -18.30 33.53 2.27
N GLY A 60 -17.31 32.84 1.65
CA GLY A 60 -16.58 33.36 0.49
C GLY A 60 -17.50 33.73 -0.67
N PHE A 61 -18.45 32.88 -1.04
CA PHE A 61 -19.44 33.17 -2.08
C PHE A 61 -20.39 34.31 -1.68
N LEU A 62 -20.77 34.42 -0.41
CA LEU A 62 -21.58 35.52 0.09
C LEU A 62 -20.85 36.86 -0.01
N LEU A 63 -19.56 36.90 0.30
CA LEU A 63 -18.72 38.09 0.16
C LEU A 63 -18.48 38.44 -1.33
N LEU A 64 -18.25 37.43 -2.17
CA LEU A 64 -18.16 37.58 -3.61
C LEU A 64 -19.42 38.21 -4.22
N ASP A 65 -20.60 37.80 -3.76
CA ASP A 65 -21.86 38.36 -4.26
C ASP A 65 -22.04 39.85 -3.90
N ARG A 66 -21.43 40.30 -2.82
CA ARG A 66 -21.46 41.70 -2.36
C ARG A 66 -20.33 42.57 -2.91
N ALA A 67 -19.31 41.98 -3.51
CA ALA A 67 -18.16 42.69 -4.02
C ALA A 67 -18.50 43.58 -5.24
N ALA A 68 -17.77 44.66 -5.39
CA ALA A 68 -17.87 45.54 -6.56
C ALA A 68 -17.55 44.75 -7.85
N PRO A 69 -18.15 45.09 -9.02
CA PRO A 69 -18.03 44.30 -10.23
C PRO A 69 -16.60 43.99 -10.70
N ARG A 70 -15.69 44.96 -10.57
CA ARG A 70 -14.27 44.76 -10.91
C ARG A 70 -13.58 43.82 -9.92
N LEU A 71 -13.80 44.00 -8.63
CA LEU A 71 -13.25 43.16 -7.57
C LEU A 71 -13.80 41.74 -7.66
N LYS A 72 -15.08 41.60 -7.96
CA LYS A 72 -15.74 40.31 -8.16
C LYS A 72 -15.06 39.49 -9.25
N ARG A 73 -14.68 40.08 -10.38
CA ARG A 73 -13.97 39.39 -11.46
C ARG A 73 -12.60 38.86 -11.00
N ILE A 74 -11.85 39.68 -10.28
CA ILE A 74 -10.54 39.30 -9.77
C ILE A 74 -10.68 38.16 -8.74
N LEU A 75 -11.63 38.25 -7.83
CA LEU A 75 -11.84 37.25 -6.78
C LEU A 75 -12.40 35.91 -7.30
N TRP A 76 -13.02 35.88 -8.49
CA TRP A 76 -13.41 34.62 -9.12
C TRP A 76 -12.24 33.87 -9.75
N LEU A 77 -11.11 34.53 -10.06
CA LEU A 77 -9.94 33.85 -10.63
C LEU A 77 -9.42 32.72 -9.73
N PRO A 78 -9.13 32.92 -8.42
CA PRO A 78 -8.70 31.82 -7.57
C PRO A 78 -9.74 30.70 -7.45
N VAL A 79 -11.05 30.99 -7.57
CA VAL A 79 -12.10 29.95 -7.58
C VAL A 79 -11.98 29.10 -8.83
N PHE A 80 -11.81 29.71 -10.02
CA PHE A 80 -11.65 28.97 -11.27
C PHE A 80 -10.34 28.17 -11.31
N PHE A 81 -9.23 28.78 -10.87
CA PHE A 81 -7.95 28.07 -10.80
C PHE A 81 -7.98 26.93 -9.79
N GLY A 82 -8.58 27.16 -8.63
CA GLY A 82 -8.80 26.12 -7.62
C GLY A 82 -9.67 24.98 -8.16
N ALA A 83 -10.77 25.29 -8.81
CA ALA A 83 -11.64 24.28 -9.42
C ALA A 83 -10.94 23.49 -10.53
N ALA A 84 -10.17 24.15 -11.39
CA ALA A 84 -9.36 23.49 -12.42
C ALA A 84 -8.28 22.58 -11.81
N TRP A 85 -7.62 23.03 -10.76
CA TRP A 85 -6.67 22.24 -10.01
C TRP A 85 -7.31 20.99 -9.37
N ILE A 86 -8.44 21.17 -8.68
CA ILE A 86 -9.21 20.07 -8.10
C ILE A 86 -9.58 19.04 -9.17
N ALA A 87 -10.13 19.50 -10.30
CA ALA A 87 -10.50 18.63 -11.41
C ALA A 87 -9.29 17.86 -11.97
N ALA A 88 -8.15 18.52 -12.16
CA ALA A 88 -6.92 17.89 -12.64
C ALA A 88 -6.40 16.84 -11.64
N ARG A 89 -6.41 17.15 -10.34
CA ARG A 89 -6.06 16.23 -9.27
C ARG A 89 -6.98 15.00 -9.28
N ASP A 90 -8.28 15.20 -9.29
CA ASP A 90 -9.26 14.12 -9.21
C ASP A 90 -9.21 13.22 -10.44
N ILE A 91 -8.99 13.79 -11.63
CA ILE A 91 -8.75 13.02 -12.86
C ILE A 91 -7.45 12.19 -12.69
N SER A 92 -6.35 12.80 -12.22
CA SER A 92 -5.08 12.11 -12.07
C SER A 92 -5.14 10.96 -11.06
N THR A 93 -5.93 11.10 -9.98
CA THR A 93 -6.11 10.04 -8.97
C THR A 93 -7.03 8.92 -9.42
N THR A 94 -7.97 9.20 -10.33
CA THR A 94 -8.89 8.19 -10.88
C THR A 94 -8.34 7.46 -12.10
N MET A 95 -7.27 7.94 -12.72
CA MET A 95 -6.61 7.27 -13.83
C MET A 95 -5.93 5.98 -13.36
N ARG A 96 -6.39 4.86 -13.92
CA ARG A 96 -5.82 3.53 -13.65
C ARG A 96 -4.52 3.25 -14.42
N ASP A 97 -4.25 3.99 -15.50
CA ASP A 97 -3.05 3.81 -16.33
C ASP A 97 -1.86 4.60 -15.74
N PRO A 98 -0.85 3.92 -15.16
CA PRO A 98 0.31 4.58 -14.55
C PRO A 98 1.16 5.33 -15.58
N MET A 99 1.29 4.82 -16.81
CA MET A 99 2.09 5.47 -17.87
C MET A 99 1.44 6.77 -18.32
N LEU A 100 0.13 6.76 -18.56
CA LEU A 100 -0.61 7.97 -18.96
C LEU A 100 -0.60 9.00 -17.83
N ARG A 101 -0.76 8.55 -16.57
CA ARG A 101 -0.63 9.39 -15.38
C ARG A 101 0.76 10.02 -15.28
N GLY A 102 1.83 9.25 -15.47
CA GLY A 102 3.21 9.73 -15.47
C GLY A 102 3.48 10.77 -16.55
N HIS A 103 3.00 10.55 -17.80
CA HIS A 103 3.11 11.51 -18.87
C HIS A 103 2.38 12.82 -18.59
N LEU A 104 1.16 12.76 -18.07
CA LEU A 104 0.39 13.95 -17.70
C LEU A 104 1.08 14.73 -16.58
N LEU A 105 1.63 14.07 -15.57
CA LEU A 105 2.37 14.72 -14.49
C LEU A 105 3.66 15.39 -14.99
N ARG A 106 4.35 14.81 -15.98
CA ARG A 106 5.54 15.42 -16.61
C ARG A 106 5.20 16.65 -17.48
N LEU A 107 4.05 16.64 -18.14
CA LEU A 107 3.57 17.77 -18.94
C LEU A 107 2.93 18.87 -18.09
N ALA A 108 2.47 18.54 -16.89
CA ALA A 108 1.78 19.43 -15.98
C ALA A 108 2.50 20.75 -15.64
N PRO A 109 3.85 20.89 -15.62
CA PRO A 109 4.49 22.17 -15.33
C PRO A 109 4.43 23.21 -16.47
N TYR A 110 4.33 22.77 -17.71
CA TYR A 110 4.58 23.65 -18.88
C TYR A 110 3.32 24.04 -19.66
N ALA A 111 2.45 23.09 -19.99
CA ALA A 111 1.25 23.36 -20.79
C ALA A 111 0.15 24.14 -20.03
N PRO A 112 -0.13 23.87 -18.74
CA PRO A 112 -1.18 24.56 -18.01
C PRO A 112 -0.92 26.04 -17.78
N GLY A 113 0.34 26.46 -17.60
CA GLY A 113 0.67 27.84 -17.30
C GLY A 113 0.21 28.82 -18.39
N VAL A 114 0.48 28.49 -19.65
CA VAL A 114 0.06 29.31 -20.80
C VAL A 114 -1.47 29.26 -20.98
N ALA A 115 -2.07 28.07 -20.90
CA ALA A 115 -3.51 27.89 -21.00
C ALA A 115 -4.25 28.64 -19.88
N LEU A 116 -3.74 28.57 -18.65
CA LEU A 116 -4.29 29.31 -17.51
C LEU A 116 -4.14 30.81 -17.65
N ALA A 117 -3.02 31.32 -18.20
CA ALA A 117 -2.82 32.73 -18.46
C ALA A 117 -3.79 33.25 -19.53
N ILE A 118 -3.98 32.51 -20.61
CA ILE A 118 -4.97 32.81 -21.66
C ILE A 118 -6.39 32.81 -21.08
N PHE A 119 -6.73 31.80 -20.30
CA PHE A 119 -8.05 31.70 -19.67
C PHE A 119 -8.29 32.85 -18.69
N ALA A 120 -7.29 33.21 -17.86
CA ALA A 120 -7.37 34.37 -16.99
C ALA A 120 -7.59 35.67 -17.76
N ALA A 121 -6.86 35.86 -18.86
CA ALA A 121 -7.05 37.03 -19.74
C ALA A 121 -8.46 37.08 -20.33
N LEU A 122 -8.99 35.95 -20.81
CA LEU A 122 -10.37 35.84 -21.29
C LEU A 122 -11.39 36.20 -20.22
N LEU A 123 -11.21 35.71 -18.99
CA LEU A 123 -12.11 36.04 -17.87
C LEU A 123 -12.07 37.52 -17.47
N LEU A 124 -10.88 38.14 -17.53
CA LEU A 124 -10.73 39.55 -17.14
C LEU A 124 -11.23 40.51 -18.24
N PHE A 125 -10.93 40.24 -19.50
CA PHE A 125 -11.15 41.16 -20.61
C PHE A 125 -12.39 40.88 -21.44
N VAL A 126 -13.00 39.67 -21.37
CA VAL A 126 -14.19 39.29 -22.12
C VAL A 126 -15.39 39.07 -21.20
N PRO A 127 -16.24 40.10 -20.95
CA PRO A 127 -17.34 40.01 -19.98
C PRO A 127 -18.29 38.84 -20.21
N ARG A 128 -18.58 38.51 -21.46
CA ARG A 128 -19.50 37.40 -21.82
C ARG A 128 -18.94 36.05 -21.42
N VAL A 129 -17.64 35.82 -21.58
CA VAL A 129 -16.97 34.59 -21.15
C VAL A 129 -17.02 34.48 -19.64
N TYR A 130 -16.68 35.56 -18.94
CA TYR A 130 -16.78 35.62 -17.49
C TYR A 130 -18.19 35.26 -16.97
N ASP A 131 -19.23 35.95 -17.46
CA ASP A 131 -20.60 35.74 -17.01
C ASP A 131 -21.07 34.30 -17.28
N TYR A 132 -20.67 33.72 -18.42
CA TYR A 132 -20.96 32.33 -18.78
C TYR A 132 -20.28 31.34 -17.81
N CYS A 133 -18.97 31.50 -17.57
CA CYS A 133 -18.20 30.66 -16.67
C CYS A 133 -18.71 30.73 -15.22
N VAL A 134 -19.00 31.93 -14.70
CA VAL A 134 -19.57 32.11 -13.36
C VAL A 134 -20.94 31.44 -13.22
N ARG A 135 -21.76 31.54 -14.27
CA ARG A 135 -23.08 30.89 -14.27
C ARG A 135 -22.96 29.37 -14.23
N ILE A 136 -22.11 28.79 -15.07
CA ILE A 136 -21.88 27.33 -15.13
C ILE A 136 -21.30 26.85 -13.79
N ALA A 137 -20.19 27.45 -13.33
CA ALA A 137 -19.57 27.09 -12.06
C ALA A 137 -20.57 27.19 -10.89
N GLY A 138 -21.35 28.28 -10.88
CA GLY A 138 -22.40 28.48 -9.88
C GLY A 138 -23.48 27.41 -9.89
N VAL A 139 -23.85 26.87 -11.07
CA VAL A 139 -24.81 25.76 -11.19
C VAL A 139 -24.17 24.46 -10.72
N ILE A 140 -22.96 24.17 -11.17
CA ILE A 140 -22.22 22.95 -10.81
C ILE A 140 -22.02 22.88 -9.28
N PHE A 141 -21.54 23.96 -8.68
CA PHE A 141 -21.36 24.01 -7.22
C PHE A 141 -22.67 23.91 -6.45
N ALA A 142 -23.74 24.56 -6.93
CA ALA A 142 -25.04 24.46 -6.26
C ALA A 142 -25.64 23.04 -6.38
N ALA A 143 -25.47 22.37 -7.51
CA ALA A 143 -25.87 20.97 -7.68
C ALA A 143 -25.05 20.04 -6.79
N GLY A 144 -23.72 20.24 -6.69
CA GLY A 144 -22.86 19.54 -5.75
C GLY A 144 -23.27 19.76 -4.30
N GLY A 145 -23.59 21.00 -3.90
CA GLY A 145 -24.07 21.31 -2.56
C GLY A 145 -25.41 20.64 -2.24
N LEU A 146 -26.28 20.50 -3.23
CA LEU A 146 -27.53 19.75 -3.07
C LEU A 146 -27.25 18.26 -2.89
N ALA A 147 -26.30 17.69 -3.63
CA ALA A 147 -25.87 16.31 -3.44
C ALA A 147 -25.25 16.08 -2.06
N VAL A 148 -24.46 17.04 -1.56
CA VAL A 148 -23.95 17.01 -0.17
C VAL A 148 -25.09 16.94 0.83
N LEU A 149 -26.05 17.83 0.71
CA LEU A 149 -27.14 17.95 1.68
C LEU A 149 -28.06 16.71 1.68
N LEU A 150 -28.39 16.18 0.50
CA LEU A 150 -29.40 15.13 0.36
C LEU A 150 -28.82 13.71 0.40
N VAL A 151 -27.56 13.51 0.05
CA VAL A 151 -26.97 12.18 -0.10
C VAL A 151 -25.77 11.97 0.82
N ILE A 152 -24.77 12.85 0.72
CA ILE A 152 -23.47 12.64 1.39
C ILE A 152 -23.61 12.83 2.91
N LEU A 153 -24.17 13.96 3.33
CA LEU A 153 -24.30 14.31 4.74
C LEU A 153 -25.16 13.28 5.52
N PRO A 154 -26.33 12.84 5.03
CA PRO A 154 -27.08 11.78 5.71
C PRO A 154 -26.30 10.48 5.86
N LYS A 155 -25.57 10.04 4.81
CA LYS A 155 -24.74 8.83 4.87
C LYS A 155 -23.60 8.96 5.89
N LEU A 156 -22.89 10.09 5.91
CA LEU A 156 -21.82 10.33 6.89
C LEU A 156 -22.36 10.38 8.32
N VAL A 157 -23.49 11.06 8.53
CA VAL A 157 -24.14 11.13 9.84
C VAL A 157 -24.57 9.73 10.30
N MET A 158 -25.23 8.95 9.44
CA MET A 158 -25.60 7.57 9.79
C MET A 158 -24.38 6.71 10.13
N ALA A 159 -23.31 6.83 9.36
CA ALA A 159 -22.08 6.08 9.58
C ALA A 159 -21.35 6.49 10.88
N CYS A 160 -21.51 7.74 11.36
CA CYS A 160 -20.99 8.15 12.67
C CYS A 160 -21.59 7.39 13.85
N PHE A 161 -22.77 6.80 13.67
CA PHE A 161 -23.48 6.00 14.69
C PHE A 161 -23.32 4.49 14.49
N SER A 162 -22.67 4.05 13.40
CA SER A 162 -22.39 2.64 13.21
C SER A 162 -21.34 2.17 14.22
N ARG A 163 -21.55 0.98 14.80
CA ARG A 163 -20.55 0.34 15.67
C ARG A 163 -19.60 -0.44 14.78
N ALA A 164 -18.49 0.18 14.39
CA ALA A 164 -17.38 -0.58 13.83
C ALA A 164 -16.65 -1.33 14.95
N PRO A 165 -16.20 -2.57 14.73
CA PRO A 165 -15.34 -3.27 15.69
C PRO A 165 -14.07 -2.43 15.92
N GLN A 166 -13.65 -2.35 17.18
CA GLN A 166 -12.40 -1.70 17.54
C GLN A 166 -11.26 -2.60 17.07
N GLU A 167 -10.45 -2.13 16.16
CA GLU A 167 -9.31 -2.90 15.65
C GLU A 167 -8.16 -2.91 16.62
N GLN A 168 -7.56 -4.09 16.75
CA GLN A 168 -6.28 -4.28 17.41
C GLN A 168 -5.19 -4.32 16.35
N ALA A 169 -4.33 -3.31 16.32
CA ALA A 169 -3.11 -3.33 15.49
C ALA A 169 -2.09 -4.35 16.01
N SER A 170 -2.25 -4.80 17.26
CA SER A 170 -1.40 -5.82 17.86
C SER A 170 -2.14 -6.57 18.96
N PHE A 171 -1.78 -7.85 19.16
CA PHE A 171 -2.21 -8.64 20.31
C PHE A 171 -1.23 -9.77 20.65
N THR A 172 -1.32 -10.23 21.90
CA THR A 172 -0.60 -11.38 22.41
C THR A 172 -1.58 -12.29 23.13
N ARG A 173 -1.62 -13.57 22.75
CA ARG A 173 -2.46 -14.61 23.33
C ARG A 173 -1.62 -15.74 23.91
N PRO A 174 -2.09 -16.47 24.91
CA PRO A 174 -1.42 -17.65 25.43
C PRO A 174 -1.26 -18.73 24.36
N VAL A 175 -0.09 -19.36 24.29
CA VAL A 175 0.17 -20.54 23.46
C VAL A 175 0.07 -21.79 24.30
N SER A 176 -0.64 -22.80 23.81
CA SER A 176 -0.87 -24.02 24.58
C SER A 176 0.37 -24.93 24.64
N ASN A 177 1.18 -24.94 23.58
CA ASN A 177 2.35 -25.79 23.44
C ASN A 177 3.55 -24.95 23.01
N ALA A 178 4.44 -24.66 23.93
CA ALA A 178 5.72 -24.02 23.62
C ALA A 178 6.59 -24.95 22.74
N TRP A 179 7.42 -24.35 21.89
CA TRP A 179 8.41 -25.06 21.10
C TRP A 179 9.38 -25.85 22.01
N GLN A 180 9.78 -27.05 21.57
CA GLN A 180 10.78 -27.87 22.25
C GLN A 180 11.96 -28.11 21.30
N PRO A 181 13.21 -28.22 21.83
CA PRO A 181 14.39 -28.54 21.02
C PRO A 181 14.19 -29.81 20.19
N GLY A 182 14.63 -29.77 18.91
CA GLY A 182 14.46 -30.83 17.94
C GLY A 182 13.10 -30.82 17.21
N GLN A 183 12.21 -29.89 17.55
CA GLN A 183 10.97 -29.69 16.78
C GLN A 183 11.19 -28.66 15.68
N THR A 184 10.70 -28.93 14.49
CA THR A 184 10.75 -27.98 13.36
C THR A 184 10.07 -26.67 13.73
N ARG A 185 10.74 -25.59 13.42
CA ARG A 185 10.26 -24.20 13.49
C ARG A 185 10.33 -23.59 12.11
N ILE A 186 9.43 -22.69 11.76
CA ILE A 186 9.41 -21.98 10.49
C ILE A 186 9.45 -20.48 10.77
N VAL A 187 10.41 -19.81 10.18
CA VAL A 187 10.46 -18.34 10.08
C VAL A 187 10.40 -17.97 8.60
N TRP A 188 9.31 -17.34 8.20
CA TRP A 188 9.12 -16.85 6.84
C TRP A 188 9.20 -15.33 6.83
N ILE A 189 10.21 -14.79 6.15
CA ILE A 189 10.43 -13.36 5.96
C ILE A 189 10.11 -13.04 4.50
N LEU A 190 9.19 -12.12 4.28
CA LEU A 190 8.81 -11.63 2.97
C LEU A 190 9.19 -10.15 2.86
N PHE A 191 9.88 -9.82 1.77
CA PHE A 191 10.27 -8.46 1.40
C PHE A 191 9.43 -8.00 0.19
N ASP A 192 8.74 -6.86 0.32
CA ASP A 192 7.88 -6.30 -0.73
C ASP A 192 8.72 -5.76 -1.91
N GLU A 193 8.44 -6.24 -3.13
CA GLU A 193 9.15 -5.88 -4.38
C GLU A 193 10.61 -6.34 -4.47
N LEU A 194 11.06 -7.38 -3.78
CA LEU A 194 12.45 -7.85 -3.87
C LEU A 194 12.71 -8.58 -5.20
N SER A 195 13.42 -7.93 -6.11
CA SER A 195 13.75 -8.44 -7.44
C SER A 195 14.92 -9.42 -7.43
N TYR A 196 14.72 -10.62 -8.01
CA TYR A 196 15.80 -11.58 -8.21
C TYR A 196 16.94 -11.01 -9.07
N ARG A 197 16.61 -10.32 -10.15
CA ARG A 197 17.58 -9.69 -11.04
C ARG A 197 18.46 -8.69 -10.31
N GLN A 198 17.87 -7.79 -9.51
CA GLN A 198 18.63 -6.74 -8.83
C GLN A 198 19.47 -7.29 -7.67
N ALA A 199 18.99 -8.34 -7.00
CA ALA A 199 19.70 -8.92 -5.87
C ALA A 199 20.85 -9.85 -6.29
N PHE A 200 20.72 -10.59 -7.42
CA PHE A 200 21.61 -11.72 -7.71
C PHE A 200 22.23 -11.72 -9.11
N GLU A 201 21.58 -11.18 -10.15
CA GLU A 201 22.09 -11.26 -11.52
C GLU A 201 22.77 -9.97 -11.99
N HIS A 202 22.15 -8.83 -11.69
CA HIS A 202 22.62 -7.54 -12.14
C HIS A 202 22.51 -6.49 -11.02
N PRO A 203 23.23 -6.68 -9.89
CA PRO A 203 23.26 -5.66 -8.86
C PRO A 203 23.90 -4.39 -9.41
N GLN A 204 23.30 -3.24 -9.13
CA GLN A 204 23.85 -1.96 -9.53
C GLN A 204 25.21 -1.74 -8.85
N PRO A 205 26.24 -1.24 -9.58
CA PRO A 205 27.51 -0.90 -8.97
C PRO A 205 27.35 0.07 -7.78
N GLY A 206 27.92 -0.31 -6.64
CA GLY A 206 27.79 0.46 -5.39
C GLY A 206 26.71 -0.08 -4.43
N ILE A 207 25.79 -0.90 -4.88
CA ILE A 207 24.83 -1.62 -4.02
C ILE A 207 25.50 -2.86 -3.45
N ASN A 208 25.43 -3.01 -2.13
CA ASN A 208 26.05 -4.11 -1.41
C ASN A 208 25.02 -4.87 -0.57
N LEU A 209 24.86 -6.18 -0.84
CA LEU A 209 23.84 -7.04 -0.26
C LEU A 209 24.46 -8.27 0.44
N PRO A 210 25.35 -8.08 1.42
CA PRO A 210 26.12 -9.18 2.01
C PRO A 210 25.24 -10.21 2.72
N ALA A 211 24.12 -9.82 3.33
CA ALA A 211 23.24 -10.73 4.04
C ALA A 211 22.47 -11.63 3.06
N PHE A 212 21.95 -11.06 1.96
CA PHE A 212 21.29 -11.85 0.91
C PHE A 212 22.28 -12.82 0.25
N TRP A 213 23.50 -12.38 -0.08
CA TRP A 213 24.48 -13.24 -0.72
C TRP A 213 25.00 -14.34 0.20
N LYS A 214 25.21 -14.02 1.50
CA LYS A 214 25.56 -15.04 2.48
C LYS A 214 24.45 -16.10 2.58
N LEU A 215 23.20 -15.65 2.74
CA LEU A 215 22.07 -16.57 2.87
C LEU A 215 21.87 -17.42 1.60
N ALA A 216 22.03 -16.85 0.40
CA ALA A 216 21.93 -17.60 -0.85
C ALA A 216 22.94 -18.74 -0.93
N ASN A 217 24.16 -18.54 -0.38
CA ASN A 217 25.20 -19.57 -0.30
C ASN A 217 24.92 -20.66 0.76
N GLU A 218 23.87 -20.50 1.56
CA GLU A 218 23.46 -21.45 2.60
C GLU A 218 22.05 -22.02 2.32
N SER A 219 21.45 -21.72 1.17
CA SER A 219 20.03 -21.95 0.88
C SER A 219 19.81 -22.64 -0.46
N ILE A 220 18.62 -23.24 -0.60
CA ILE A 220 18.04 -23.56 -1.92
C ILE A 220 17.48 -22.26 -2.49
N THR A 221 17.92 -21.87 -3.70
CA THR A 221 17.51 -20.64 -4.38
C THR A 221 16.85 -20.94 -5.71
N PHE A 222 15.87 -20.13 -6.12
CA PHE A 222 15.13 -20.29 -7.37
C PHE A 222 15.43 -19.12 -8.31
N SER A 223 15.93 -19.43 -9.50
CA SER A 223 16.30 -18.41 -10.50
C SER A 223 15.18 -18.12 -11.51
N GLN A 224 14.17 -18.95 -11.58
CA GLN A 224 13.05 -18.87 -12.54
C GLN A 224 11.68 -18.95 -11.83
N LEU A 225 11.53 -18.19 -10.76
CA LEU A 225 10.28 -18.12 -10.01
C LEU A 225 9.28 -17.20 -10.69
N SER A 226 8.03 -17.63 -10.80
CA SER A 226 6.93 -16.81 -11.31
C SER A 226 6.01 -16.40 -10.16
N PRO A 227 5.65 -15.11 -10.02
CA PRO A 227 4.72 -14.67 -9.00
C PRO A 227 3.31 -15.22 -9.27
N VAL A 228 2.50 -15.34 -8.21
CA VAL A 228 1.10 -15.81 -8.31
C VAL A 228 0.12 -14.70 -8.65
N GLY A 229 0.59 -13.49 -8.80
CA GLY A 229 -0.19 -12.28 -9.12
C GLY A 229 0.72 -11.09 -9.40
N ASP A 230 0.13 -9.92 -9.46
CA ASP A 230 0.80 -8.65 -9.79
C ASP A 230 0.75 -7.59 -8.67
N GLU A 231 -0.04 -7.84 -7.63
CA GLU A 231 -0.23 -6.92 -6.51
C GLU A 231 -0.22 -7.68 -5.16
N THR A 232 0.42 -7.10 -4.17
CA THR A 232 0.59 -7.62 -2.81
C THR A 232 -0.74 -8.09 -2.17
N ASP A 233 -1.84 -7.35 -2.41
CA ASP A 233 -3.15 -7.67 -1.85
C ASP A 233 -3.78 -8.94 -2.43
N ARG A 234 -3.35 -9.40 -3.62
CA ARG A 234 -3.77 -10.65 -4.25
C ARG A 234 -2.80 -11.79 -3.95
N ILE A 235 -1.50 -11.48 -3.99
CA ILE A 235 -0.44 -12.48 -3.83
C ILE A 235 -0.43 -13.03 -2.42
N LEU A 236 -0.45 -12.19 -1.39
CA LEU A 236 -0.34 -12.66 -0.02
C LEU A 236 -1.52 -13.52 0.44
N PRO A 237 -2.79 -13.15 0.19
CA PRO A 237 -3.90 -14.08 0.44
C PRO A 237 -3.80 -15.37 -0.37
N SER A 238 -3.25 -15.33 -1.60
CA SER A 238 -3.01 -16.54 -2.41
C SER A 238 -2.00 -17.47 -1.75
N LEU A 239 -0.85 -16.93 -1.34
CA LEU A 239 0.21 -17.70 -0.67
C LEU A 239 -0.23 -18.23 0.69
N ILE A 240 -0.96 -17.45 1.47
CA ILE A 240 -1.44 -17.86 2.79
C ILE A 240 -2.54 -18.93 2.69
N SER A 241 -3.45 -18.82 1.71
CA SER A 241 -4.58 -19.76 1.55
C SER A 241 -4.31 -20.93 0.60
N GLY A 242 -3.25 -20.85 -0.22
CA GLY A 242 -2.93 -21.85 -1.24
C GLY A 242 -3.86 -21.80 -2.45
N GLN A 243 -4.56 -20.70 -2.68
CA GLN A 243 -5.53 -20.56 -3.75
C GLN A 243 -5.28 -19.26 -4.53
N PRO A 244 -5.18 -19.30 -5.86
CA PRO A 244 -5.03 -18.09 -6.65
C PRO A 244 -6.21 -17.13 -6.42
N ILE A 245 -5.89 -15.86 -6.18
CA ILE A 245 -6.86 -14.79 -5.97
C ILE A 245 -6.72 -13.77 -7.09
N ALA A 246 -7.80 -13.58 -7.85
CA ALA A 246 -7.83 -12.62 -8.95
C ALA A 246 -8.11 -11.18 -8.48
N ASP A 247 -8.84 -11.01 -7.37
CA ASP A 247 -9.17 -9.66 -6.88
C ASP A 247 -9.55 -9.66 -5.40
N VAL A 248 -9.36 -8.51 -4.75
CA VAL A 248 -9.61 -8.28 -3.33
C VAL A 248 -10.38 -6.99 -3.13
N GLU A 249 -11.40 -7.00 -2.26
CA GLU A 249 -12.15 -5.82 -1.84
C GLU A 249 -12.39 -5.83 -0.32
N GLY A 250 -12.68 -4.67 0.25
CA GLY A 250 -13.17 -4.54 1.62
C GLY A 250 -14.68 -4.25 1.65
N ASP A 251 -15.44 -4.92 2.54
CA ASP A 251 -16.80 -4.50 2.79
C ASP A 251 -16.85 -3.25 3.71
N ALA A 252 -18.05 -2.69 3.91
CA ALA A 252 -18.27 -1.51 4.75
C ALA A 252 -17.85 -1.69 6.23
N ASN A 253 -17.62 -2.92 6.67
CA ASN A 253 -17.14 -3.25 8.01
C ASN A 253 -15.64 -3.55 8.04
N GLY A 254 -14.92 -3.35 6.93
CA GLY A 254 -13.50 -3.65 6.81
C GLY A 254 -13.17 -5.13 6.68
N ARG A 255 -14.14 -6.01 6.38
CA ARG A 255 -13.87 -7.44 6.15
C ARG A 255 -13.39 -7.64 4.73
N MET A 256 -12.38 -8.50 4.58
CA MET A 256 -11.80 -8.83 3.29
C MET A 256 -12.74 -9.76 2.49
N LEU A 257 -12.99 -9.38 1.25
CA LEU A 257 -13.69 -10.13 0.23
C LEU A 257 -12.70 -10.51 -0.87
N LEU A 258 -12.79 -11.72 -1.35
CA LEU A 258 -11.93 -12.28 -2.40
C LEU A 258 -12.76 -12.83 -3.55
N ARG A 259 -12.20 -12.82 -4.75
CA ARG A 259 -12.67 -13.65 -5.87
C ARG A 259 -11.50 -14.37 -6.53
N ARG A 260 -11.72 -15.63 -6.90
CA ARG A 260 -10.67 -16.51 -7.45
C ARG A 260 -10.42 -16.28 -8.94
N THR A 261 -11.43 -15.82 -9.66
CA THR A 261 -11.36 -15.42 -11.07
C THR A 261 -12.23 -14.19 -11.24
N GLU A 262 -12.03 -13.41 -12.29
CA GLU A 262 -12.84 -12.20 -12.55
C GLU A 262 -14.36 -12.45 -12.57
N LYS A 263 -14.78 -13.66 -12.96
CA LYS A 263 -16.19 -14.06 -13.07
C LYS A 263 -16.72 -14.77 -11.81
N ALA A 264 -15.84 -15.12 -10.86
CA ALA A 264 -16.25 -15.79 -9.64
C ALA A 264 -17.01 -14.85 -8.71
N PRO A 265 -17.97 -15.36 -7.92
CA PRO A 265 -18.64 -14.56 -6.89
C PRO A 265 -17.64 -14.13 -5.82
N TRP A 266 -17.87 -12.95 -5.25
CA TRP A 266 -17.15 -12.47 -4.07
C TRP A 266 -17.45 -13.35 -2.86
N GLN A 267 -16.41 -13.73 -2.13
CA GLN A 267 -16.48 -14.56 -0.92
C GLN A 267 -15.65 -13.90 0.18
N TYR A 268 -16.07 -14.01 1.42
CA TYR A 268 -15.25 -13.58 2.53
C TYR A 268 -13.98 -14.44 2.64
N PHE A 269 -12.87 -13.79 3.00
CA PHE A 269 -11.64 -14.50 3.30
C PHE A 269 -11.88 -15.49 4.44
N ASP A 270 -11.52 -16.76 4.20
CA ASP A 270 -11.66 -17.83 5.18
C ASP A 270 -10.31 -18.11 5.85
N GLN A 271 -10.13 -17.55 7.05
CA GLN A 271 -8.92 -17.79 7.83
C GLN A 271 -8.70 -19.26 8.23
N SER A 272 -9.76 -20.07 8.28
CA SER A 272 -9.68 -21.50 8.64
C SER A 272 -9.01 -22.35 7.55
N ALA A 273 -8.94 -21.85 6.32
CA ALA A 273 -8.30 -22.48 5.16
C ALA A 273 -6.85 -22.04 4.95
N THR A 274 -6.20 -21.42 5.95
CA THR A 274 -4.85 -20.89 5.83
C THR A 274 -3.77 -21.81 6.42
N ILE A 275 -2.49 -21.53 6.05
CA ILE A 275 -1.32 -22.18 6.67
C ILE A 275 -1.29 -22.00 8.19
N PHE A 276 -1.73 -20.84 8.69
CA PHE A 276 -1.80 -20.57 10.14
C PHE A 276 -2.83 -21.45 10.82
N ALA A 277 -4.00 -21.62 10.20
CA ALA A 277 -5.01 -22.55 10.72
C ALA A 277 -4.50 -24.01 10.70
N ALA A 278 -3.74 -24.39 9.68
CA ALA A 278 -3.11 -25.71 9.63
C ALA A 278 -2.11 -25.89 10.77
N ALA A 279 -1.26 -24.90 11.03
CA ALA A 279 -0.30 -24.90 12.13
C ALA A 279 -1.01 -24.96 13.50
N LYS A 280 -2.08 -24.18 13.68
CA LYS A 280 -2.88 -24.21 14.92
C LYS A 280 -3.51 -25.58 15.17
N ARG A 281 -4.01 -26.25 14.14
CA ARG A 281 -4.54 -27.64 14.27
C ARG A 281 -3.49 -28.64 14.72
N GLN A 282 -2.21 -28.39 14.45
CA GLN A 282 -1.08 -29.18 14.94
C GLN A 282 -0.57 -28.71 16.31
N GLY A 283 -1.26 -27.76 16.95
CA GLY A 283 -0.88 -27.21 18.24
C GLY A 283 0.31 -26.26 18.21
N TRP A 284 0.68 -25.72 17.03
CA TRP A 284 1.77 -24.76 16.90
C TRP A 284 1.35 -23.37 17.36
N GLY A 285 2.24 -22.65 18.04
CA GLY A 285 2.14 -21.21 18.21
C GLY A 285 2.40 -20.51 16.88
N THR A 286 1.58 -19.51 16.56
CA THR A 286 1.60 -18.78 15.29
C THR A 286 1.71 -17.29 15.52
N GLY A 287 2.50 -16.61 14.70
CA GLY A 287 2.71 -15.16 14.83
C GLY A 287 2.93 -14.46 13.50
N VAL A 288 2.49 -13.21 13.42
CA VAL A 288 2.68 -12.32 12.27
C VAL A 288 3.17 -10.96 12.75
N ALA A 289 4.22 -10.45 12.11
CA ALA A 289 4.59 -9.04 12.11
C ALA A 289 4.51 -8.55 10.67
N GLY A 290 3.49 -7.76 10.31
CA GLY A 290 3.19 -7.52 8.91
C GLY A 290 2.87 -6.09 8.55
N TRP A 291 3.23 -5.76 7.32
CA TRP A 291 2.92 -4.52 6.67
C TRP A 291 1.79 -4.72 5.66
N TYR A 292 1.09 -3.66 5.28
CA TYR A 292 0.08 -3.58 4.23
C TYR A 292 -1.23 -4.31 4.58
N ASN A 293 -1.27 -5.63 4.61
CA ASN A 293 -2.50 -6.39 4.88
C ASN A 293 -2.86 -6.37 6.38
N PRO A 294 -4.15 -6.21 6.74
CA PRO A 294 -4.59 -6.14 8.14
C PRO A 294 -4.59 -7.52 8.81
N TYR A 295 -3.39 -8.10 8.96
CA TYR A 295 -3.20 -9.47 9.44
C TYR A 295 -3.88 -9.75 10.76
N CYS A 296 -3.83 -8.82 11.72
CA CYS A 296 -4.43 -8.99 13.03
C CYS A 296 -5.96 -9.10 12.97
N ARG A 297 -6.59 -8.61 11.89
CA ARG A 297 -8.02 -8.72 11.65
C ARG A 297 -8.37 -9.96 10.83
N ILE A 298 -7.69 -10.16 9.71
CA ILE A 298 -8.04 -11.24 8.76
C ILE A 298 -7.61 -12.62 9.25
N LEU A 299 -6.66 -12.70 10.21
CA LEU A 299 -6.14 -13.94 10.80
C LEU A 299 -6.41 -14.02 12.32
N ASP A 300 -7.34 -13.23 12.83
CA ASP A 300 -7.60 -13.04 14.26
C ASP A 300 -7.65 -14.35 15.05
N THR A 301 -8.40 -15.36 14.61
CA THR A 301 -8.61 -16.60 15.39
C THR A 301 -7.48 -17.61 15.23
N VAL A 302 -6.57 -17.41 14.29
CA VAL A 302 -5.50 -18.37 13.96
C VAL A 302 -4.10 -17.87 14.31
N LEU A 303 -3.99 -16.70 14.97
CA LEU A 303 -2.73 -16.14 15.45
C LEU A 303 -2.69 -16.03 16.98
N ASP A 304 -1.49 -16.25 17.56
CA ASP A 304 -1.19 -16.04 18.97
C ASP A 304 -0.44 -14.73 19.23
N ARG A 305 0.38 -14.31 18.26
CA ARG A 305 1.05 -13.00 18.24
C ARG A 305 0.72 -12.29 16.96
N CYS A 306 0.40 -11.05 17.07
CA CYS A 306 0.19 -10.21 15.91
C CYS A 306 0.65 -8.79 16.15
N TYR A 307 1.38 -8.26 15.19
CA TYR A 307 1.64 -6.84 14.98
C TYR A 307 1.36 -6.49 13.53
N TRP A 308 0.58 -5.45 13.30
CA TRP A 308 0.30 -4.98 11.96
C TRP A 308 0.38 -3.46 11.89
N THR A 309 0.93 -2.97 10.80
CA THR A 309 0.98 -1.55 10.51
C THR A 309 0.82 -1.29 9.01
N TYR A 310 0.27 -0.12 8.69
CA TYR A 310 0.15 0.38 7.34
C TYR A 310 0.08 1.91 7.37
N GLY A 311 1.18 2.56 7.05
CA GLY A 311 1.33 4.01 7.08
C GLY A 311 1.74 4.56 5.74
N GLN A 312 0.94 4.32 4.68
CA GLN A 312 1.20 4.99 3.41
C GLN A 312 0.68 6.43 3.41
N PRO A 313 1.48 7.37 2.89
CA PRO A 313 1.05 8.76 2.70
C PRO A 313 0.23 8.93 1.41
N VAL A 314 -0.76 8.05 1.16
CA VAL A 314 -1.70 8.23 0.04
C VAL A 314 -2.87 9.08 0.52
N ALA A 315 -3.32 10.00 -0.33
CA ALA A 315 -4.49 10.84 0.00
C ALA A 315 -5.67 9.95 0.40
N GLY A 316 -6.17 10.10 1.63
CA GLY A 316 -7.21 9.24 2.22
C GLY A 316 -6.70 8.24 3.25
N GLU A 317 -5.46 7.79 3.20
CA GLU A 317 -4.88 6.83 4.14
C GLU A 317 -4.13 7.48 5.31
N LEU A 318 -3.76 8.75 5.17
CA LEU A 318 -3.20 9.58 6.24
C LEU A 318 -4.08 9.63 7.50
N PHE A 319 -5.34 9.30 7.36
CA PHE A 319 -6.30 9.27 8.47
C PHE A 319 -6.09 8.13 9.46
N SER A 320 -5.40 7.10 9.09
CA SER A 320 -5.32 5.86 9.86
C SER A 320 -4.68 6.04 11.25
N ARG A 321 -3.87 7.09 11.45
CA ARG A 321 -3.13 7.33 12.70
C ARG A 321 -3.36 8.70 13.35
N LEU A 322 -4.15 9.58 12.72
CA LEU A 322 -4.29 10.96 13.17
C LEU A 322 -5.50 11.12 14.08
N SER A 323 -5.37 11.99 15.09
CA SER A 323 -6.54 12.49 15.82
C SER A 323 -7.48 13.22 14.84
N THR A 324 -8.78 13.30 15.18
CA THR A 324 -9.76 14.03 14.35
C THR A 324 -9.31 15.45 14.01
N ARG A 325 -8.65 16.15 14.95
CA ARG A 325 -8.13 17.51 14.74
C ARG A 325 -6.97 17.55 13.74
N GLN A 326 -6.03 16.62 13.83
CA GLN A 326 -4.92 16.49 12.86
C GLN A 326 -5.44 16.15 11.47
N SER A 327 -6.36 15.19 11.38
CA SER A 327 -7.01 14.80 10.14
C SER A 327 -7.67 15.99 9.43
N VAL A 328 -8.47 16.80 10.13
CA VAL A 328 -9.09 18.01 9.57
C VAL A 328 -8.05 18.97 9.01
N TRP A 329 -7.00 19.24 9.77
CA TRP A 329 -5.95 20.15 9.33
C TRP A 329 -5.20 19.64 8.10
N GLU A 330 -4.85 18.37 8.07
CA GLU A 330 -4.09 17.76 6.97
C GLU A 330 -4.91 17.68 5.69
N ASN A 331 -6.18 17.30 5.78
CA ASN A 331 -7.08 17.32 4.63
C ASN A 331 -7.24 18.72 4.02
N ALA A 332 -7.40 19.73 4.87
CA ALA A 332 -7.49 21.11 4.40
C ALA A 332 -6.20 21.57 3.71
N ARG A 333 -5.05 21.15 4.24
CA ARG A 333 -3.73 21.49 3.73
C ARG A 333 -3.39 20.77 2.42
N ASP A 334 -3.57 19.47 2.38
CA ASP A 334 -3.08 18.61 1.27
C ASP A 334 -3.88 18.81 -0.02
N GLY A 335 -5.07 19.34 0.07
CA GLY A 335 -5.84 19.78 -1.09
C GLY A 335 -5.35 21.08 -1.73
N LEU A 336 -4.46 21.85 -1.08
CA LEU A 336 -3.99 23.12 -1.63
C LEU A 336 -2.94 22.93 -2.73
N PRO A 337 -2.98 23.78 -3.79
CA PRO A 337 -1.89 23.81 -4.76
C PRO A 337 -0.56 24.12 -4.07
N LEU A 338 0.48 23.40 -4.45
CA LEU A 338 1.83 23.60 -3.89
C LEU A 338 1.99 23.25 -2.39
N ALA A 339 1.03 22.57 -1.76
CA ALA A 339 1.11 22.22 -0.34
C ALA A 339 2.42 21.48 -0.01
N ALA A 340 2.83 20.49 -0.82
CA ALA A 340 4.08 19.77 -0.64
C ALA A 340 5.32 20.67 -0.71
N ARG A 341 5.35 21.67 -1.62
CA ARG A 341 6.46 22.63 -1.71
C ARG A 341 6.50 23.58 -0.54
N LEU A 342 5.34 24.03 -0.06
CA LEU A 342 5.24 24.87 1.13
C LEU A 342 5.69 24.11 2.39
N GLN A 343 5.38 22.84 2.51
CA GLN A 343 5.81 21.97 3.59
C GLN A 343 7.34 21.83 3.61
N ALA A 344 7.95 21.53 2.46
CA ALA A 344 9.39 21.44 2.31
C ALA A 344 10.10 22.75 2.69
N LEU A 345 9.53 23.91 2.30
CA LEU A 345 10.06 25.23 2.66
C LEU A 345 9.92 25.57 4.15
N LEU A 346 8.90 25.04 4.82
CA LEU A 346 8.64 25.30 6.24
C LEU A 346 9.33 24.29 7.17
N GLY A 347 10.11 23.36 6.64
CA GLY A 347 10.85 22.37 7.42
C GLY A 347 9.95 21.41 8.23
N HIS A 348 8.69 21.24 7.81
CA HIS A 348 7.78 20.31 8.47
C HIS A 348 8.10 18.88 8.09
N ALA A 349 7.98 17.99 9.06
CA ALA A 349 8.21 16.55 8.93
C ALA A 349 7.62 15.98 7.63
N SER A 350 8.47 15.29 6.87
CA SER A 350 8.06 14.68 5.61
C SER A 350 7.02 13.58 5.87
N PRO A 351 6.15 13.26 4.92
CA PRO A 351 5.26 12.11 4.98
C PRO A 351 5.99 10.79 5.30
N ASN A 352 7.28 10.74 5.07
CA ASN A 352 8.14 9.58 5.25
C ASN A 352 8.44 9.24 6.73
N GLN A 353 8.20 10.14 7.69
CA GLN A 353 8.40 9.83 9.11
C GLN A 353 7.51 8.67 9.60
N ALA A 354 6.28 8.60 9.10
CA ALA A 354 5.37 7.52 9.44
C ALA A 354 5.85 6.17 8.87
N LEU A 355 6.42 6.19 7.68
CA LEU A 355 7.00 4.99 7.05
C LEU A 355 8.30 4.54 7.74
N ASP A 356 9.16 5.48 8.13
CA ASP A 356 10.34 5.18 8.94
C ASP A 356 9.97 4.56 10.28
N GLU A 357 8.93 5.06 10.91
CA GLU A 357 8.41 4.52 12.16
C GLU A 357 7.82 3.12 11.94
N ASP A 358 7.05 2.90 10.87
CA ASP A 358 6.52 1.59 10.49
C ASP A 358 7.63 0.59 10.24
N TYR A 359 8.63 0.94 9.45
CA TYR A 359 9.79 0.08 9.17
C TYR A 359 10.49 -0.35 10.46
N ARG A 360 10.81 0.61 11.36
CA ARG A 360 11.47 0.32 12.63
C ARG A 360 10.62 -0.54 13.56
N ASN A 361 9.35 -0.23 13.68
CA ASN A 361 8.43 -0.99 14.51
C ASN A 361 8.22 -2.42 13.99
N LEU A 362 8.15 -2.60 12.66
CA LEU A 362 8.08 -3.92 12.04
C LEU A 362 9.36 -4.73 12.25
N LEU A 363 10.52 -4.07 12.12
CA LEU A 363 11.79 -4.71 12.38
C LEU A 363 11.85 -5.26 13.82
N HIS A 364 11.51 -4.43 14.82
CA HIS A 364 11.43 -4.85 16.21
C HIS A 364 10.38 -5.94 16.47
N ALA A 365 9.21 -5.82 15.84
CA ALA A 365 8.16 -6.85 15.99
C ALA A 365 8.59 -8.19 15.37
N GLY A 366 9.31 -8.14 14.23
CA GLY A 366 9.89 -9.32 13.59
C GLY A 366 10.96 -9.99 14.45
N GLU A 367 11.89 -9.20 15.01
CA GLU A 367 12.89 -9.69 15.96
C GLU A 367 12.23 -10.34 17.21
N ALA A 368 11.19 -9.69 17.75
CA ALA A 368 10.43 -10.22 18.88
C ALA A 368 9.77 -11.57 18.56
N LEU A 369 9.22 -11.74 17.34
CA LEU A 369 8.66 -13.02 16.91
C LEU A 369 9.74 -14.10 16.73
N ILE A 370 10.91 -13.73 16.23
CA ILE A 370 12.05 -14.67 16.09
C ILE A 370 12.52 -15.12 17.48
N GLN A 371 12.54 -14.24 18.45
CA GLN A 371 12.99 -14.53 19.81
C GLN A 371 11.91 -15.27 20.67
N ASP A 372 10.64 -15.22 20.27
CA ASP A 372 9.55 -15.87 21.03
C ASP A 372 9.57 -17.39 20.82
N ALA A 373 9.99 -18.11 21.85
CA ALA A 373 10.07 -19.58 21.83
C ALA A 373 8.69 -20.26 21.72
N ASP A 374 7.61 -19.57 22.03
CA ASP A 374 6.26 -20.12 21.88
C ASP A 374 5.80 -20.16 20.41
N ILE A 375 6.42 -19.37 19.52
CA ILE A 375 6.01 -19.25 18.13
C ILE A 375 6.81 -20.19 17.25
N ARG A 376 6.13 -21.18 16.67
CA ARG A 376 6.71 -22.16 15.73
C ARG A 376 6.53 -21.78 14.27
N LEU A 377 5.46 -21.05 13.91
CA LEU A 377 5.28 -20.46 12.59
C LEU A 377 5.25 -18.94 12.75
N ALA A 378 6.34 -18.29 12.38
CA ALA A 378 6.47 -16.83 12.34
C ALA A 378 6.44 -16.36 10.87
N PHE A 379 5.62 -15.37 10.56
CA PHE A 379 5.59 -14.67 9.27
C PHE A 379 5.90 -13.19 9.48
N ILE A 380 6.90 -12.69 8.78
CA ILE A 380 7.37 -11.31 8.84
C ILE A 380 7.27 -10.71 7.46
N HIS A 381 6.48 -9.65 7.29
CA HIS A 381 6.30 -8.95 6.01
C HIS A 381 6.85 -7.53 6.13
N MET A 382 7.99 -7.29 5.47
CA MET A 382 8.70 -6.01 5.47
C MET A 382 8.33 -5.14 4.27
N PRO A 383 8.21 -3.80 4.44
CA PRO A 383 7.81 -2.86 3.38
C PRO A 383 8.94 -2.52 2.40
N VAL A 384 10.09 -3.14 2.51
CA VAL A 384 11.27 -2.86 1.67
C VAL A 384 11.60 -4.09 0.81
N PRO A 385 12.13 -3.90 -0.38
CA PRO A 385 12.63 -2.65 -1.00
C PRO A 385 11.60 -1.81 -1.76
N HIS A 386 10.29 -2.00 -1.53
CA HIS A 386 9.27 -1.16 -2.18
C HIS A 386 9.67 0.33 -2.16
N PRO A 387 9.59 1.06 -3.30
CA PRO A 387 10.15 2.41 -3.42
C PRO A 387 9.28 3.49 -2.76
N PHE A 388 9.39 3.63 -1.44
CA PHE A 388 8.70 4.65 -0.64
C PHE A 388 9.60 5.77 -0.11
N GLY A 389 10.87 5.80 -0.52
CA GLY A 389 11.81 6.81 -0.06
C GLY A 389 12.17 6.70 1.42
N LEU A 390 12.29 5.48 1.95
CA LEU A 390 12.76 5.22 3.31
C LEU A 390 14.27 5.46 3.45
N ALA A 391 15.06 5.08 2.45
CA ALA A 391 16.48 5.35 2.44
C ALA A 391 16.76 6.84 2.26
N PRO A 392 17.68 7.44 3.03
CA PRO A 392 18.11 8.80 2.81
C PRO A 392 18.85 8.87 1.46
N ASN A 393 18.28 9.56 0.48
CA ASN A 393 18.96 9.89 -0.76
C ASN A 393 20.19 10.76 -0.44
N PRO A 394 21.34 10.63 -1.13
CA PRO A 394 22.50 11.50 -0.97
C PRO A 394 22.20 13.01 -1.08
N GLY A 395 21.07 13.38 -1.69
CA GLY A 395 20.58 14.76 -1.78
C GLY A 395 19.67 15.21 -0.61
N GLY A 396 19.38 14.33 0.35
CA GLY A 396 18.47 14.66 1.49
C GLY A 396 16.98 14.68 1.13
N ASP A 397 16.60 14.46 -0.12
CA ASP A 397 15.22 14.22 -0.55
C ASP A 397 14.92 12.73 -0.43
N HIS A 398 13.90 12.39 0.36
CA HIS A 398 13.33 11.04 0.42
C HIS A 398 12.47 10.77 -0.85
N ALA A 399 13.12 10.82 -2.00
CA ALA A 399 12.50 10.42 -3.26
C ALA A 399 12.39 8.90 -3.30
N PHE A 400 11.39 8.38 -4.01
CA PHE A 400 11.23 6.97 -4.32
C PHE A 400 12.58 6.38 -4.73
N ASP A 401 13.25 5.68 -3.83
CA ASP A 401 14.58 5.12 -4.05
C ASP A 401 14.53 3.61 -3.77
N TYR A 402 14.32 2.85 -4.84
CA TYR A 402 14.31 1.40 -4.76
C TYR A 402 15.69 0.85 -4.35
N LEU A 403 16.77 1.40 -4.90
CA LEU A 403 18.11 0.88 -4.69
C LEU A 403 18.60 1.06 -3.25
N GLY A 404 18.35 2.23 -2.66
CA GLY A 404 18.64 2.45 -1.24
C GLY A 404 17.76 1.59 -0.32
N ASN A 405 16.48 1.39 -0.68
CA ASN A 405 15.61 0.49 0.06
C ASN A 405 16.02 -0.98 -0.07
N LEU A 406 16.68 -1.36 -1.17
CA LEU A 406 17.25 -2.71 -1.33
C LEU A 406 18.39 -2.96 -0.31
N GLU A 407 19.22 -1.97 -0.04
CA GLU A 407 20.24 -2.05 1.03
C GLU A 407 19.58 -2.07 2.43
N LEU A 408 18.48 -1.34 2.63
CA LEU A 408 17.70 -1.44 3.89
C LEU A 408 17.10 -2.84 4.08
N ALA A 409 16.65 -3.49 3.01
CA ALA A 409 16.17 -4.87 3.07
C ALA A 409 17.30 -5.83 3.47
N ASP A 410 18.52 -5.64 2.94
CA ASP A 410 19.69 -6.42 3.34
C ASP A 410 20.06 -6.22 4.81
N HIS A 411 20.02 -4.98 5.30
CA HIS A 411 20.25 -4.67 6.71
C HIS A 411 19.18 -5.31 7.62
N ALA A 412 17.91 -5.28 7.23
CA ALA A 412 16.84 -5.95 7.98
C ALA A 412 17.07 -7.47 8.03
N LEU A 413 17.44 -8.06 6.87
CA LEU A 413 17.77 -9.49 6.81
C LEU A 413 18.96 -9.82 7.73
N ALA A 414 20.02 -8.99 7.75
CA ALA A 414 21.18 -9.19 8.62
C ALA A 414 20.78 -9.21 10.11
N GLN A 415 19.87 -8.31 10.53
CA GLN A 415 19.38 -8.26 11.90
C GLN A 415 18.54 -9.50 12.26
N PHE A 416 17.65 -9.93 11.36
CA PHE A 416 16.87 -11.15 11.54
C PHE A 416 17.74 -12.41 11.61
N LEU A 417 18.77 -12.50 10.76
CA LEU A 417 19.74 -13.60 10.81
C LEU A 417 20.50 -13.61 12.15
N HIS A 418 20.94 -12.44 12.61
CA HIS A 418 21.58 -12.32 13.92
C HIS A 418 20.63 -12.76 15.06
N SER A 419 19.36 -12.36 15.01
CA SER A 419 18.35 -12.78 15.98
C SER A 419 18.12 -14.29 15.95
N LEU A 420 18.15 -14.93 14.78
CA LEU A 420 18.07 -16.38 14.64
C LEU A 420 19.31 -17.09 15.20
N ASP A 421 20.51 -16.59 14.87
CA ASP A 421 21.79 -17.19 15.30
C ASP A 421 21.99 -17.12 16.83
N THR A 422 21.40 -16.11 17.48
CA THR A 422 21.45 -15.93 18.94
C THR A 422 20.33 -16.66 19.68
N ASN A 423 19.32 -17.18 18.96
CA ASN A 423 18.22 -17.93 19.53
C ASN A 423 18.54 -19.44 19.60
N SER A 424 18.19 -20.09 20.71
CA SER A 424 18.36 -21.54 20.89
C SER A 424 17.59 -22.38 19.85
N SER A 425 16.53 -21.85 19.27
CA SER A 425 15.74 -22.49 18.20
C SER A 425 16.29 -22.29 16.80
N GLY A 426 17.34 -21.49 16.62
CA GLY A 426 17.91 -21.18 15.30
C GLY A 426 18.34 -22.44 14.52
N ASN A 427 18.95 -23.40 15.22
CA ASN A 427 19.40 -24.67 14.65
C ASN A 427 18.27 -25.63 14.23
N ASP A 428 17.04 -25.41 14.67
CA ASP A 428 15.86 -26.22 14.31
C ASP A 428 14.91 -25.44 13.37
N THR A 429 15.34 -24.26 12.91
CA THR A 429 14.50 -23.35 12.13
C THR A 429 14.72 -23.53 10.62
N VAL A 430 13.64 -23.82 9.89
CA VAL A 430 13.58 -23.61 8.45
C VAL A 430 13.31 -22.14 8.20
N LEU A 431 14.27 -21.46 7.58
CA LEU A 431 14.16 -20.06 7.19
C LEU A 431 13.73 -19.95 5.72
N ILE A 432 12.62 -19.28 5.49
CA ILE A 432 12.12 -18.95 4.15
C ILE A 432 12.26 -17.44 3.98
N VAL A 433 12.99 -17.01 2.95
CA VAL A 433 13.07 -15.61 2.54
C VAL A 433 12.50 -15.49 1.14
N SER A 434 11.45 -14.71 0.99
CA SER A 434 10.76 -14.54 -0.30
C SER A 434 10.42 -13.08 -0.57
N SER A 435 10.01 -12.81 -1.80
CA SER A 435 9.29 -11.60 -2.18
C SER A 435 7.87 -11.98 -2.60
N ASP A 436 6.94 -11.04 -2.57
CA ASP A 436 5.61 -11.21 -3.17
C ASP A 436 5.68 -11.06 -4.69
N HIS A 437 6.39 -10.05 -5.18
CA HIS A 437 6.66 -9.82 -6.60
C HIS A 437 7.98 -9.09 -6.78
N SER A 438 8.45 -9.00 -8.02
CA SER A 438 9.65 -8.26 -8.38
C SER A 438 9.37 -6.75 -8.46
N TRP A 439 10.42 -5.95 -8.60
CA TRP A 439 10.35 -4.51 -8.79
C TRP A 439 9.49 -4.12 -10.00
N ARG A 440 8.35 -3.46 -9.78
CA ARG A 440 7.38 -3.09 -10.82
C ARG A 440 7.83 -1.88 -11.63
N VAL A 441 8.93 -2.02 -12.34
CA VAL A 441 9.56 -0.98 -13.18
C VAL A 441 8.56 -0.20 -14.04
N PRO A 442 7.58 -0.81 -14.74
CA PRO A 442 6.62 -0.06 -15.55
C PRO A 442 5.80 0.96 -14.75
N ILE A 443 5.50 0.67 -13.48
CA ILE A 443 4.77 1.57 -12.59
C ILE A 443 5.67 2.71 -12.14
N TRP A 444 6.85 2.38 -11.61
CA TRP A 444 7.73 3.33 -10.93
C TRP A 444 8.46 4.25 -11.90
N ARG A 445 8.85 3.77 -13.09
CA ARG A 445 9.50 4.58 -14.15
C ARG A 445 8.66 5.79 -14.58
N GLY A 446 7.34 5.73 -14.44
CA GLY A 446 6.43 6.84 -14.71
C GLY A 446 6.34 7.87 -13.58
N MET A 447 6.83 7.57 -12.39
CA MET A 447 6.67 8.41 -11.21
C MET A 447 7.75 9.52 -11.13
N PRO A 448 7.44 10.68 -10.49
CA PRO A 448 8.38 11.81 -10.38
C PRO A 448 9.69 11.51 -9.66
N GLY A 449 9.71 10.46 -8.83
CA GLY A 449 10.91 10.06 -8.06
C GLY A 449 11.89 9.18 -8.82
N TRP A 450 11.52 8.66 -10.00
CA TRP A 450 12.42 7.82 -10.80
C TRP A 450 13.69 8.56 -11.18
N ASN A 451 14.84 7.99 -10.85
CA ASN A 451 16.14 8.63 -11.00
C ASN A 451 17.01 7.94 -12.07
N ARG A 452 18.24 8.50 -12.28
CA ARG A 452 19.17 8.00 -13.30
C ARG A 452 19.75 6.63 -12.93
N ASP A 453 19.97 6.39 -11.64
CA ASP A 453 20.58 5.14 -11.18
C ASP A 453 19.59 3.98 -11.33
N GLU A 454 18.30 4.22 -11.08
CA GLU A 454 17.22 3.28 -11.34
C GLU A 454 17.05 3.00 -12.84
N GLU A 455 17.15 4.03 -13.70
CA GLU A 455 17.14 3.86 -15.17
C GLU A 455 18.31 2.99 -15.64
N GLN A 456 19.51 3.17 -15.06
CA GLN A 456 20.71 2.39 -15.35
C GLN A 456 20.56 0.95 -14.82
N ALA A 457 20.12 0.76 -13.58
CA ALA A 457 19.93 -0.55 -12.96
C ALA A 457 18.95 -1.43 -13.75
N THR A 458 17.97 -0.80 -14.41
CA THR A 458 16.96 -1.48 -15.22
C THR A 458 17.32 -1.57 -16.71
N ASN A 459 18.53 -1.15 -17.14
CA ASN A 459 18.91 -1.06 -18.55
C ASN A 459 17.87 -0.31 -19.40
N GLY A 460 17.43 0.86 -18.94
CA GLY A 460 16.45 1.67 -19.65
C GLY A 460 14.99 1.23 -19.45
N GLY A 461 14.67 0.62 -18.30
CA GLY A 461 13.31 0.26 -17.92
C GLY A 461 12.91 -1.18 -18.25
N VAL A 462 13.89 -2.08 -18.39
CA VAL A 462 13.59 -3.52 -18.54
C VAL A 462 12.97 -4.06 -17.26
N PHE A 463 11.80 -4.66 -17.40
CA PHE A 463 11.08 -5.29 -16.31
C PHE A 463 11.38 -6.79 -16.25
N ASP A 464 11.81 -7.25 -15.09
CA ASP A 464 12.01 -8.67 -14.77
C ASP A 464 10.98 -9.06 -13.70
N GLN A 465 10.11 -10.02 -14.00
CA GLN A 465 9.00 -10.40 -13.11
C GLN A 465 9.42 -11.33 -11.97
N ARG A 466 10.65 -11.85 -11.96
CA ARG A 466 11.08 -12.89 -11.03
C ARG A 466 11.25 -12.35 -9.61
N PRO A 467 10.40 -12.79 -8.64
CA PRO A 467 10.63 -12.54 -7.23
C PRO A 467 11.74 -13.44 -6.69
N VAL A 468 12.24 -13.12 -5.50
CA VAL A 468 13.24 -13.92 -4.79
C VAL A 468 12.55 -15.03 -4.00
N LEU A 469 13.15 -16.21 -3.98
CA LEU A 469 12.88 -17.27 -3.02
C LEU A 469 14.18 -17.98 -2.63
N MET A 470 14.44 -18.00 -1.32
CA MET A 470 15.53 -18.72 -0.69
C MET A 470 14.99 -19.53 0.49
N VAL A 471 15.40 -20.77 0.60
CA VAL A 471 15.00 -21.65 1.72
C VAL A 471 16.24 -22.28 2.34
N ARG A 472 16.50 -21.96 3.61
CA ARG A 472 17.56 -22.55 4.41
C ARG A 472 16.96 -23.57 5.38
N PHE A 473 17.34 -24.84 5.25
CA PHE A 473 16.97 -25.89 6.19
C PHE A 473 17.98 -25.97 7.34
N PRO A 474 17.57 -26.45 8.52
CA PRO A 474 18.47 -26.77 9.61
C PRO A 474 19.57 -27.73 9.17
N ASN A 475 20.80 -27.47 9.58
CA ASN A 475 21.96 -28.35 9.29
C ASN A 475 22.23 -28.64 7.80
N ALA A 476 21.62 -27.89 6.89
CA ALA A 476 21.89 -28.05 5.44
C ALA A 476 23.26 -27.47 5.11
N ALA A 477 24.14 -28.32 4.65
CA ALA A 477 25.55 -27.96 4.40
C ALA A 477 25.80 -27.43 2.99
N LYS A 478 24.79 -27.39 2.09
CA LYS A 478 25.05 -27.10 0.66
C LYS A 478 23.96 -26.19 0.05
N ALA A 479 24.45 -25.08 -0.51
CA ALA A 479 23.64 -24.28 -1.41
C ALA A 479 23.24 -25.09 -2.66
N GLU A 480 22.00 -24.92 -3.07
CA GLU A 480 21.49 -25.49 -4.33
C GLU A 480 20.74 -24.41 -5.11
N ARG A 481 20.99 -24.30 -6.39
CA ARG A 481 20.28 -23.39 -7.27
C ARG A 481 19.38 -24.20 -8.21
N ILE A 482 18.09 -23.84 -8.19
CA ILE A 482 17.07 -24.46 -9.04
C ILE A 482 16.77 -23.49 -10.19
N ASP A 483 17.17 -23.88 -11.43
CA ASP A 483 17.05 -23.05 -12.64
C ASP A 483 15.83 -23.38 -13.50
N ARG A 484 14.95 -24.27 -13.03
CA ARG A 484 13.68 -24.58 -13.72
C ARG A 484 12.58 -23.62 -13.32
N PRO A 485 11.60 -23.35 -14.22
CA PRO A 485 10.43 -22.54 -13.90
C PRO A 485 9.59 -23.15 -12.78
N GLU A 486 9.29 -22.36 -11.76
CA GLU A 486 8.41 -22.74 -10.64
C GLU A 486 7.44 -21.61 -10.33
N SER A 487 6.27 -21.96 -9.79
CA SER A 487 5.34 -20.99 -9.25
C SER A 487 5.69 -20.66 -7.81
N GLU A 488 5.58 -19.40 -7.43
CA GLU A 488 5.72 -18.95 -6.03
C GLU A 488 4.81 -19.69 -5.04
N MET A 489 3.72 -20.32 -5.53
CA MET A 489 2.82 -21.16 -4.73
C MET A 489 3.53 -22.33 -4.04
N ILE A 490 4.73 -22.70 -4.49
CA ILE A 490 5.56 -23.71 -3.81
C ILE A 490 5.87 -23.34 -2.36
N VAL A 491 5.87 -22.06 -2.01
CA VAL A 491 6.08 -21.59 -0.63
C VAL A 491 4.92 -22.05 0.28
N HIS A 492 3.68 -21.90 -0.19
CA HIS A 492 2.51 -22.41 0.53
C HIS A 492 2.60 -23.89 0.80
N ASN A 493 2.93 -24.67 -0.25
CA ASN A 493 3.04 -26.11 -0.17
C ASN A 493 4.14 -26.53 0.80
N LEU A 494 5.31 -25.89 0.72
CA LEU A 494 6.42 -26.13 1.64
C LEU A 494 6.00 -25.91 3.11
N VAL A 495 5.37 -24.76 3.41
CA VAL A 495 4.93 -24.48 4.79
C VAL A 495 3.95 -25.52 5.29
N LEU A 496 2.99 -25.95 4.45
CA LEU A 496 2.05 -27.00 4.83
C LEU A 496 2.74 -28.36 5.05
N ASP A 497 3.69 -28.74 4.22
CA ASP A 497 4.40 -30.01 4.34
C ASP A 497 5.31 -30.03 5.57
N LEU A 498 5.98 -28.93 5.88
CA LEU A 498 6.74 -28.77 7.13
C LEU A 498 5.82 -28.85 8.36
N VAL A 499 4.67 -28.17 8.34
CA VAL A 499 3.69 -28.21 9.45
C VAL A 499 3.14 -29.62 9.67
N ARG A 500 2.92 -30.38 8.61
CA ARG A 500 2.43 -31.78 8.64
C ARG A 500 3.53 -32.79 8.94
N GLY A 501 4.80 -32.39 8.87
CA GLY A 501 5.95 -33.27 9.03
C GLY A 501 6.23 -34.17 7.82
N ASN A 502 5.66 -33.84 6.65
CA ASN A 502 5.88 -34.56 5.38
C ASN A 502 7.28 -34.27 4.81
N VAL A 503 7.84 -33.11 5.09
CA VAL A 503 9.15 -32.62 4.65
C VAL A 503 9.96 -32.23 5.88
N ARG A 504 11.23 -32.70 5.95
CA ARG A 504 12.17 -32.39 7.03
C ARG A 504 13.54 -32.01 6.50
N THR A 505 13.85 -32.41 5.27
CA THR A 505 15.16 -32.18 4.63
C THR A 505 15.01 -31.48 3.29
N PRO A 506 16.08 -30.83 2.80
CA PRO A 506 16.10 -30.22 1.46
C PRO A 506 15.73 -31.23 0.34
N GLU A 507 16.29 -32.44 0.42
CA GLU A 507 16.12 -33.47 -0.60
C GLU A 507 14.65 -33.94 -0.66
N GLU A 508 14.02 -34.14 0.51
CA GLU A 508 12.59 -34.45 0.58
C GLU A 508 11.75 -33.38 -0.08
N TRP A 509 12.06 -32.09 0.19
CA TRP A 509 11.33 -30.99 -0.43
C TRP A 509 11.53 -30.93 -1.94
N ILE A 510 12.78 -31.00 -2.42
CA ILE A 510 13.09 -30.96 -3.86
C ILE A 510 12.37 -32.09 -4.59
N ALA A 511 12.24 -33.26 -3.97
CA ALA A 511 11.51 -34.40 -4.53
C ALA A 511 9.99 -34.15 -4.65
N THR A 512 9.41 -33.24 -3.89
CA THR A 512 7.98 -32.87 -3.98
C THR A 512 7.70 -31.85 -5.08
N LEU A 513 8.73 -31.14 -5.58
CA LEU A 513 8.54 -30.13 -6.62
C LEU A 513 8.08 -30.79 -7.93
N PRO A 514 7.08 -30.21 -8.62
CA PRO A 514 6.52 -30.82 -9.82
C PRO A 514 7.57 -31.03 -10.90
N ALA A 515 7.60 -32.22 -11.50
CA ALA A 515 8.38 -32.47 -12.70
C ALA A 515 7.82 -31.58 -13.81
N THR A 516 8.66 -30.76 -14.42
CA THR A 516 8.39 -29.65 -15.34
C THR A 516 7.22 -29.90 -16.30
N THR A 517 6.07 -29.27 -16.09
CA THR A 517 4.97 -29.17 -17.05
C THR A 517 4.29 -27.79 -16.92
N LEU A 518 5.01 -26.72 -17.22
CA LEU A 518 4.45 -25.35 -17.25
C LEU A 518 4.55 -24.75 -18.66
N ALA A 519 4.00 -25.48 -19.67
CA ALA A 519 3.93 -24.95 -21.05
C ALA A 519 2.60 -24.25 -21.40
N SER A 520 1.59 -24.19 -20.50
CA SER A 520 0.26 -23.77 -20.90
C SER A 520 -0.29 -22.48 -20.29
N ASN A 521 0.29 -21.92 -19.23
CA ASN A 521 -0.31 -20.74 -18.57
C ASN A 521 0.34 -19.39 -18.90
N GLN A 522 1.49 -19.36 -19.57
CA GLN A 522 2.13 -18.08 -19.98
C GLN A 522 1.45 -17.41 -21.18
N ALA A 523 0.68 -18.15 -21.99
CA ALA A 523 0.04 -17.60 -23.17
C ALA A 523 -1.20 -16.75 -22.87
N ASP A 524 -1.83 -16.93 -21.71
CA ASP A 524 -3.04 -16.19 -21.34
C ASP A 524 -2.74 -14.87 -20.62
N LEU A 525 -1.61 -14.74 -19.92
CA LEU A 525 -1.18 -13.50 -19.28
C LEU A 525 -0.60 -12.45 -20.25
N GLN A 526 -0.21 -12.83 -21.46
CA GLN A 526 0.31 -11.92 -22.49
C GLN A 526 -0.75 -11.32 -23.41
N ARG A 527 -2.01 -11.73 -23.31
CA ARG A 527 -3.10 -11.25 -24.20
C ARG A 527 -3.89 -10.05 -23.70
N ASP A 528 -3.70 -9.62 -22.47
CA ASP A 528 -4.47 -8.53 -21.84
C ASP A 528 -3.63 -7.28 -21.48
N HIS A 529 -2.50 -7.06 -22.19
CA HIS A 529 -1.71 -5.81 -22.11
C HIS A 529 -1.73 -5.02 -23.40
#